data_2c63f438226814d8326200682ff78054
#
_entry.id   2c63f438226814d8326200682ff78054
#
_cell.length_a   1.000
_cell.length_b   1.000
_cell.length_c   1.000
_cell.angle_alpha   90.00
_cell.angle_beta   90.00
_cell.angle_gamma   90.00
#
_symmetry.space_group_name_H-M   'P 1'
#
loop_
_entity.id
_entity.type
_entity.pdbx_description
1 polymer ?
#
loop_
_entity_poly.entity_id
_entity_poly.type
_entity_poly.pdbx_seq_one_letter_code
_entity_poly.pdbx_strand_id
1 'polypeptide(L)'
;MDPARRKILTITGRLAPRAVRMLHEITTYAELPLEETRTSETLSAFLSERGFRVRRGVAGMETAFRAEFAFGKGRPAVAFLCEMDALPGLGHACGHNIVG
;
A
#
# COMPACT_ATOMS: atom_id res chain seq x y z
N MET A 1 16.71 8.58 21.78
CA MET A 1 16.18 8.13 20.46
C MET A 1 16.68 9.08 19.38
N ASP A 2 17.19 8.55 18.31
CA ASP A 2 17.64 9.31 17.15
C ASP A 2 16.51 10.23 16.60
N PRO A 3 16.83 11.50 16.26
CA PRO A 3 15.83 12.45 15.75
C PRO A 3 15.08 11.98 14.51
N ALA A 4 15.76 11.32 13.58
CA ALA A 4 15.12 10.77 12.36
C ALA A 4 14.10 9.69 12.71
N ARG A 5 14.47 8.78 13.60
CA ARG A 5 13.57 7.73 14.09
C ARG A 5 12.33 8.32 14.78
N ARG A 6 12.54 9.33 15.63
CA ARG A 6 11.44 10.02 16.30
C ARG A 6 10.49 10.66 15.30
N LYS A 7 11.02 11.30 14.27
CA LYS A 7 10.23 11.92 13.21
C LYS A 7 9.39 10.88 12.46
N ILE A 8 9.99 9.74 12.12
CA ILE A 8 9.27 8.63 11.45
C ILE A 8 8.11 8.17 12.34
N LEU A 9 8.36 7.89 13.61
CA LEU A 9 7.31 7.44 14.54
C LEU A 9 6.19 8.46 14.69
N THR A 10 6.51 9.74 14.71
CA THR A 10 5.50 10.80 14.77
C THR A 10 4.63 10.83 13.52
N ILE A 11 5.25 10.73 12.34
CA ILE A 11 4.52 10.75 11.06
C ILE A 11 3.65 9.50 10.92
N THR A 12 4.18 8.33 11.22
CA THR A 12 3.41 7.07 11.16
C THR A 12 2.25 7.08 12.14
N GLY A 13 2.44 7.64 13.34
CA GLY A 13 1.35 7.81 14.30
C GLY A 13 0.21 8.70 13.79
N ARG A 14 0.53 9.75 13.03
CA ARG A 14 -0.48 10.61 12.39
C ARG A 14 -1.22 9.92 11.25
N LEU A 15 -0.56 9.03 10.54
CA LEU A 15 -1.13 8.27 9.43
C LEU A 15 -1.94 7.06 9.88
N ALA A 16 -1.69 6.56 11.08
CA ALA A 16 -2.31 5.33 11.58
C ALA A 16 -3.85 5.31 11.50
N PRO A 17 -4.60 6.36 11.85
CA PRO A 17 -6.06 6.33 11.72
C PRO A 17 -6.53 6.11 10.27
N ARG A 18 -5.87 6.72 9.30
CA ARG A 18 -6.19 6.52 7.89
C ARG A 18 -5.81 5.12 7.42
N ALA A 19 -4.64 4.62 7.84
CA ALA A 19 -4.19 3.26 7.53
C ALA A 19 -5.15 2.21 8.09
N VAL A 20 -5.62 2.38 9.31
CA VAL A 20 -6.60 1.46 9.93
C VAL A 20 -7.92 1.47 9.18
N ARG A 21 -8.40 2.63 8.73
CA ARG A 21 -9.63 2.69 7.90
C ARG A 21 -9.45 1.92 6.59
N MET A 22 -8.33 2.11 5.89
CA MET A 22 -8.03 1.37 4.66
C MET A 22 -7.91 -0.13 4.92
N LEU A 23 -7.29 -0.53 6.02
CA LEU A 23 -7.21 -1.92 6.46
C LEU A 23 -8.61 -2.55 6.57
N HIS A 24 -9.54 -1.86 7.21
CA HIS A 24 -10.92 -2.34 7.35
C HIS A 24 -11.63 -2.44 6.00
N GLU A 25 -11.49 -1.44 5.15
CA GLU A 25 -12.08 -1.46 3.80
C GLU A 25 -11.55 -2.65 3.00
N ILE A 26 -10.24 -2.85 2.94
CA ILE A 26 -9.61 -3.94 2.21
C ILE A 26 -10.04 -5.30 2.78
N THR A 27 -10.19 -5.39 4.09
CA THR A 27 -10.71 -6.60 4.75
C THR A 27 -12.11 -6.95 4.23
N THR A 28 -12.98 -5.95 4.06
CA THR A 28 -14.33 -6.18 3.52
C THR A 28 -14.33 -6.54 2.04
N TYR A 29 -13.37 -6.04 1.26
CA TYR A 29 -13.27 -6.38 -0.15
C TYR A 29 -12.91 -7.85 -0.36
N ALA A 30 -11.98 -8.38 0.43
CA ALA A 30 -11.53 -9.78 0.40
C ALA A 30 -11.26 -10.29 -1.02
N GLU A 31 -10.57 -9.49 -1.82
CA GLU A 31 -10.34 -9.77 -3.25
C GLU A 31 -9.22 -10.77 -3.47
N LEU A 32 -9.43 -11.71 -4.37
CA LEU A 32 -8.49 -12.79 -4.69
C LEU A 32 -7.34 -12.31 -5.58
N PRO A 33 -6.26 -13.10 -5.71
CA PRO A 33 -5.15 -12.77 -6.59
C PRO A 33 -5.61 -12.43 -8.02
N LEU A 34 -5.08 -11.36 -8.58
CA LEU A 34 -5.40 -10.80 -9.90
C LEU A 34 -6.82 -10.23 -10.03
N GLU A 35 -7.60 -10.25 -8.96
CA GLU A 35 -8.95 -9.69 -8.90
C GLU A 35 -9.05 -8.52 -7.90
N GLU A 36 -7.91 -8.01 -7.41
CA GLU A 36 -7.83 -6.97 -6.36
C GLU A 36 -8.14 -5.56 -6.90
N THR A 37 -9.24 -5.40 -7.61
CA THR A 37 -9.60 -4.16 -8.29
C THR A 37 -9.83 -3.00 -7.32
N ARG A 38 -10.66 -3.22 -6.31
CA ARG A 38 -10.99 -2.20 -5.31
C ARG A 38 -9.83 -1.93 -4.36
N THR A 39 -9.12 -2.97 -3.96
CA THR A 39 -7.94 -2.86 -3.12
C THR A 39 -6.84 -2.04 -3.82
N SER A 40 -6.55 -2.37 -5.07
CA SER A 40 -5.58 -1.63 -5.88
C SER A 40 -5.98 -0.16 -6.04
N GLU A 41 -7.26 0.11 -6.28
CA GLU A 41 -7.77 1.48 -6.37
C GLU A 41 -7.57 2.26 -5.07
N THR A 42 -7.95 1.67 -3.94
CA THR A 42 -7.83 2.29 -2.62
C THR A 42 -6.38 2.65 -2.29
N LEU A 43 -5.47 1.70 -2.46
CA LEU A 43 -4.05 1.90 -2.13
C LEU A 43 -3.37 2.87 -3.10
N SER A 44 -3.60 2.71 -4.40
CA SER A 44 -2.98 3.58 -5.40
C SER A 44 -3.48 5.02 -5.31
N ALA A 45 -4.76 5.22 -5.03
CA ALA A 45 -5.33 6.56 -4.82
C ALA A 45 -4.71 7.25 -3.60
N PHE A 46 -4.54 6.54 -2.49
CA PHE A 46 -3.90 7.08 -1.30
C PHE A 46 -2.47 7.55 -1.58
N LEU A 47 -1.69 6.73 -2.28
CA LEU A 47 -0.31 7.08 -2.62
C LEU A 47 -0.25 8.26 -3.60
N SER A 48 -1.16 8.30 -4.57
CA SER A 48 -1.26 9.42 -5.50
C SER A 48 -1.59 10.73 -4.77
N GLU A 49 -2.52 10.71 -3.82
CA GLU A 49 -2.84 11.87 -2.98
C GLU A 49 -1.62 12.37 -2.19
N ARG A 50 -0.70 11.48 -1.85
CA ARG A 50 0.52 11.78 -1.11
C ARG A 50 1.69 12.21 -1.99
N GLY A 51 1.47 12.38 -3.29
CA GLY A 51 2.47 12.88 -4.21
C GLY A 51 3.31 11.80 -4.89
N PHE A 52 2.97 10.53 -4.74
CA PHE A 52 3.61 9.45 -5.47
C PHE A 52 3.15 9.44 -6.92
N ARG A 53 4.05 9.13 -7.81
CA ARG A 53 3.74 8.87 -9.21
C ARG A 53 3.34 7.41 -9.34
N VAL A 54 2.07 7.16 -9.65
CA VAL A 54 1.49 5.82 -9.71
C VAL A 54 1.37 5.35 -11.16
N ARG A 55 1.83 4.12 -11.42
CA ARG A 55 1.63 3.41 -12.68
C ARG A 55 0.84 2.15 -12.39
N ARG A 56 -0.29 1.99 -13.06
CA ARG A 56 -1.16 0.82 -12.92
C ARG A 56 -0.94 -0.17 -14.07
N GLY A 57 -1.32 -1.43 -13.86
CA GLY A 57 -1.21 -2.47 -14.88
C GLY A 57 0.22 -2.90 -15.17
N VAL A 58 1.12 -2.83 -14.19
CA VAL A 58 2.52 -3.22 -14.39
C VAL A 58 2.65 -4.71 -14.67
N ALA A 59 3.61 -5.08 -15.50
CA ALA A 59 3.89 -6.46 -15.89
C ALA A 59 2.67 -7.21 -16.49
N GLY A 60 1.73 -6.47 -17.10
CA GLY A 60 0.53 -7.07 -17.70
C GLY A 60 -0.54 -7.49 -16.69
N MET A 61 -0.38 -7.18 -15.42
CA MET A 61 -1.37 -7.49 -14.37
C MET A 61 -2.21 -6.24 -14.07
N GLU A 62 -3.48 -6.26 -14.44
CA GLU A 62 -4.37 -5.10 -14.33
C GLU A 62 -4.44 -4.50 -12.93
N THR A 63 -4.41 -5.33 -11.90
CA THR A 63 -4.52 -4.89 -10.51
C THR A 63 -3.18 -4.53 -9.87
N ALA A 64 -2.06 -4.89 -10.49
CA ALA A 64 -0.75 -4.52 -9.97
C ALA A 64 -0.44 -3.05 -10.25
N PHE A 65 0.23 -2.41 -9.31
CA PHE A 65 0.69 -1.04 -9.52
C PHE A 65 2.07 -0.81 -8.91
N ARG A 66 2.72 0.23 -9.40
CA ARG A 66 3.99 0.73 -8.87
C ARG A 66 3.83 2.20 -8.53
N ALA A 67 4.25 2.59 -7.34
CA ALA A 67 4.25 3.96 -6.90
C ALA A 67 5.68 4.40 -6.59
N GLU A 68 6.08 5.55 -7.10
CA GLU A 68 7.43 6.08 -6.94
C GLU A 68 7.38 7.48 -6.33
N PHE A 69 8.30 7.74 -5.41
CA PHE A 69 8.55 9.06 -4.88
C PHE A 69 10.05 9.32 -4.90
N ALA A 70 10.46 10.42 -5.53
CA ALA A 70 11.85 10.81 -5.60
C ALA A 70 12.11 11.99 -4.66
N PHE A 71 13.18 11.89 -3.87
CA PHE A 71 13.64 12.96 -3.01
C PHE A 71 15.11 13.22 -3.29
N GLY A 72 15.46 14.47 -3.58
CA GLY A 72 16.83 14.84 -3.93
C GLY A 72 17.28 14.18 -5.24
N LYS A 73 18.52 13.68 -5.28
CA LYS A 73 19.11 13.06 -6.46
C LYS A 73 18.81 11.56 -6.57
N GLY A 74 17.95 11.03 -5.73
CA GLY A 74 17.39 9.70 -5.89
C GLY A 74 18.30 8.51 -5.65
N ARG A 75 19.34 8.65 -4.84
CA ARG A 75 20.23 7.51 -4.51
C ARG A 75 20.47 7.42 -3.00
N PRO A 76 20.44 6.20 -2.41
CA PRO A 76 20.02 4.93 -3.01
C PRO A 76 18.50 4.86 -3.24
N ALA A 77 18.04 3.92 -4.07
CA ALA A 77 16.63 3.59 -4.21
C ALA A 77 16.25 2.49 -3.21
N VAL A 78 15.09 2.64 -2.58
CA VAL A 78 14.53 1.65 -1.65
C VAL A 78 13.17 1.22 -2.18
N ALA A 79 12.91 -0.08 -2.21
CA ALA A 79 11.63 -0.63 -2.66
C ALA A 79 10.94 -1.39 -1.53
N PHE A 80 9.62 -1.21 -1.42
CA PHE A 80 8.75 -1.99 -0.56
C PHE A 80 7.88 -2.87 -1.45
N LEU A 81 7.93 -4.18 -1.23
CA LEU A 81 7.07 -5.14 -1.93
C LEU A 81 5.90 -5.47 -1.01
N CYS A 82 4.70 -5.15 -1.49
CA CYS A 82 3.47 -5.29 -0.72
C CYS A 82 2.49 -6.17 -1.47
N GLU A 83 2.00 -7.20 -0.81
CA GLU A 83 0.96 -8.08 -1.31
C GLU A 83 -0.39 -7.58 -0.77
N MET A 84 -1.48 -7.81 -1.51
CA MET A 84 -2.78 -7.24 -1.15
C MET A 84 -3.97 -8.18 -1.37
N ASP A 85 -3.71 -9.41 -1.79
CA ASP A 85 -4.73 -10.41 -2.09
C ASP A 85 -5.24 -11.14 -0.85
N ALA A 86 -6.47 -11.60 -0.93
CA ALA A 86 -7.11 -12.45 0.07
C ALA A 86 -7.07 -13.93 -0.36
N LEU A 87 -7.43 -14.82 0.56
CA LEU A 87 -7.49 -16.26 0.32
C LEU A 87 -8.92 -16.70 -0.07
N PRO A 88 -9.05 -17.65 -1.01
CA PRO A 88 -10.37 -18.17 -1.39
C PRO A 88 -11.13 -18.73 -0.18
N GLY A 89 -12.35 -18.24 0.05
CA GLY A 89 -13.22 -18.70 1.13
C GLY A 89 -12.80 -18.34 2.55
N LEU A 90 -11.62 -17.71 2.73
CA LEU A 90 -11.08 -17.37 4.04
C LEU A 90 -10.88 -15.85 4.25
N GLY A 91 -10.99 -15.06 3.19
CA GLY A 91 -10.71 -13.62 3.26
C GLY A 91 -9.24 -13.36 3.56
N HIS A 92 -8.95 -12.28 4.27
CA HIS A 92 -7.58 -11.87 4.62
C HIS A 92 -6.97 -12.63 5.80
N ALA A 93 -7.02 -13.95 5.76
CA ALA A 93 -6.48 -14.80 6.83
C ALA A 93 -4.94 -14.85 6.87
N CYS A 94 -4.26 -14.51 5.78
CA CYS A 94 -2.80 -14.44 5.72
C CYS A 94 -2.20 -13.07 6.10
N GLY A 95 -3.03 -12.03 6.24
CA GLY A 95 -2.60 -10.70 6.67
C GLY A 95 -2.12 -9.77 5.56
N HIS A 96 -2.35 -10.06 4.28
CA HIS A 96 -1.94 -9.19 3.18
C HIS A 96 -2.65 -7.82 3.23
N ASN A 97 -3.82 -7.72 3.84
CA ASN A 97 -4.49 -6.46 4.10
C ASN A 97 -3.71 -5.53 5.06
N ILE A 98 -2.76 -6.08 5.83
CA ILE A 98 -1.90 -5.32 6.73
C ILE A 98 -0.60 -4.91 6.00
N VAL A 99 -0.09 -5.78 5.13
CA VAL A 99 1.17 -5.56 4.40
C VAL A 99 0.98 -4.57 3.26
N GLY A 100 -0.14 -4.64 2.57
CA GLY A 100 -0.48 -3.71 1.48
C GLY A 100 -0.79 -2.34 1.98
#